data_9390420197e055541f7b9e8247a240e3
#
_entry.id   9390420197e055541f7b9e8247a240e3
#
_cell.length_a   1.000
_cell.length_b   1.000
_cell.length_c   1.000
_cell.angle_alpha   90.00
_cell.angle_beta   90.00
_cell.angle_gamma   90.00
#
_symmetry.space_group_name_H-M   'P 1'
#
loop_
_entity.id
_entity.type
_entity.pdbx_description
1 polymer ?
#
loop_
_entity_poly.entity_id
_entity_poly.type
_entity_poly.pdbx_seq_one_letter_code
_entity_poly.pdbx_strand_id
1 'polypeptide(L)'
;MGFNPIPNTSMASYERGFGDFVMKADMDSVREINYIGDHRQLLFFADLYDQQTDKLITHAPRYLLRKAIEELKTMGLTLQIQCDINFTVFLEKYRKLSENFSHAQTITEHSNLYNSLYKQNLDDFFHKLKNSLKLSNINVEKISGDRAPGQFRLSLGAVDILEFCDNITLLKLVIFSNLVHQKNRR
;
A
#
# COMPACT_ATOMS: atom_id res chain seq x y z
N MET A 1 6.16 -9.28 -24.81
CA MET A 1 6.48 -7.85 -24.74
C MET A 1 7.91 -7.73 -24.29
N GLY A 2 8.81 -7.25 -25.16
CA GLY A 2 10.21 -7.03 -24.79
C GLY A 2 10.32 -5.79 -23.93
N PHE A 3 11.02 -5.89 -22.81
CA PHE A 3 11.40 -4.72 -22.01
C PHE A 3 12.48 -3.96 -22.77
N ASN A 4 12.16 -2.80 -23.32
CA ASN A 4 13.19 -1.91 -23.84
C ASN A 4 13.75 -1.12 -22.64
N PRO A 5 15.06 -1.25 -22.35
CA PRO A 5 15.68 -0.46 -21.29
C PRO A 5 15.58 1.02 -21.64
N ILE A 6 15.30 1.84 -20.64
CA ILE A 6 15.27 3.31 -20.79
C ILE A 6 16.72 3.74 -21.05
N PRO A 7 17.03 4.33 -22.21
CA PRO A 7 18.40 4.75 -22.52
C PRO A 7 18.84 5.85 -21.56
N ASN A 8 20.13 5.84 -21.20
CA ASN A 8 20.78 6.85 -20.34
C ASN A 8 20.39 6.87 -18.86
N THR A 9 19.87 5.77 -18.31
CA THR A 9 19.76 5.66 -16.85
C THR A 9 21.12 5.30 -16.25
N SER A 10 21.57 6.07 -15.25
CA SER A 10 22.85 5.82 -14.55
C SER A 10 22.87 4.49 -13.78
N MET A 11 21.71 3.87 -13.56
CA MET A 11 21.55 2.67 -12.72
C MET A 11 21.37 1.37 -13.50
N ALA A 12 20.88 1.41 -14.74
CA ALA A 12 20.61 0.20 -15.52
C ALA A 12 20.83 0.51 -16.99
N SER A 13 22.02 0.22 -17.52
CA SER A 13 22.32 0.30 -18.95
C SER A 13 23.00 -0.97 -19.42
N TYR A 14 22.88 -1.28 -20.71
CA TYR A 14 23.62 -2.40 -21.33
C TYR A 14 25.13 -2.28 -21.13
N GLU A 15 25.65 -1.06 -21.12
CA GLU A 15 27.09 -0.78 -20.97
C GLU A 15 27.59 -1.07 -19.55
N ARG A 16 26.71 -1.01 -18.54
CA ARG A 16 27.03 -1.26 -17.12
C ARG A 16 26.54 -2.61 -16.60
N GLY A 17 25.93 -3.45 -17.48
CA GLY A 17 25.54 -4.81 -17.13
C GLY A 17 24.40 -4.92 -16.14
N PHE A 18 23.42 -3.99 -16.13
CA PHE A 18 22.25 -4.04 -15.22
C PHE A 18 22.66 -4.35 -13.77
N GLY A 19 23.41 -3.46 -13.17
CA GLY A 19 23.97 -3.66 -11.84
C GLY A 19 22.95 -4.10 -10.79
N ASP A 20 23.33 -5.06 -9.98
CA ASP A 20 22.49 -5.56 -8.87
C ASP A 20 22.52 -4.58 -7.70
N PHE A 21 21.43 -4.56 -6.95
CA PHE A 21 21.30 -3.79 -5.73
C PHE A 21 21.26 -4.71 -4.52
N VAL A 22 21.87 -4.28 -3.43
CA VAL A 22 21.75 -4.92 -2.13
C VAL A 22 20.65 -4.23 -1.33
N MET A 23 19.69 -5.00 -0.85
CA MET A 23 18.66 -4.51 0.06
C MET A 23 19.11 -4.71 1.50
N LYS A 24 19.19 -3.63 2.27
CA LYS A 24 19.44 -3.67 3.71
C LYS A 24 18.15 -3.31 4.44
N ALA A 25 17.66 -4.24 5.28
CA ALA A 25 16.41 -4.07 5.98
C ALA A 25 16.49 -2.93 7.00
N ASP A 26 15.45 -2.10 7.02
CA ASP A 26 15.22 -1.11 8.06
C ASP A 26 14.49 -1.81 9.22
N MET A 27 15.19 -2.07 10.31
CA MET A 27 14.66 -2.81 11.45
C MET A 27 13.54 -2.05 12.18
N ASP A 28 13.53 -0.73 12.10
CA ASP A 28 12.48 0.11 12.71
C ASP A 28 11.16 0.04 11.95
N SER A 29 11.21 -0.45 10.70
CA SER A 29 10.04 -0.57 9.85
C SER A 29 9.30 -1.92 9.96
N VAL A 30 9.70 -2.80 10.87
CA VAL A 30 9.11 -4.14 11.01
C VAL A 30 7.61 -4.09 11.23
N ARG A 31 6.88 -4.92 10.50
CA ARG A 31 5.42 -5.11 10.65
C ARG A 31 5.10 -6.59 10.65
N GLU A 32 4.22 -7.00 11.54
CA GLU A 32 3.61 -8.34 11.50
C GLU A 32 2.48 -8.34 10.48
N ILE A 33 2.46 -9.36 9.62
CA ILE A 33 1.45 -9.54 8.60
C ILE A 33 0.91 -10.97 8.59
N ASN A 34 -0.38 -11.14 8.27
CA ASN A 34 -1.06 -12.44 8.19
C ASN A 34 -1.93 -12.60 6.93
N TYR A 35 -1.80 -11.68 6.00
CA TYR A 35 -2.65 -11.63 4.80
C TYR A 35 -1.94 -12.14 3.53
N ILE A 36 -0.70 -12.57 3.66
CA ILE A 36 0.07 -13.24 2.61
C ILE A 36 0.34 -14.66 3.08
N GLY A 37 -0.54 -15.62 2.68
CA GLY A 37 -0.48 -17.01 3.13
C GLY A 37 -1.11 -17.26 4.51
N ASP A 38 -0.98 -18.49 5.01
CA ASP A 38 -1.67 -18.94 6.23
C ASP A 38 -0.82 -18.80 7.51
N HIS A 39 0.38 -18.24 7.40
CA HIS A 39 1.33 -18.11 8.50
C HIS A 39 1.61 -16.64 8.83
N ARG A 40 1.94 -16.39 10.10
CA ARG A 40 2.48 -15.11 10.53
C ARG A 40 3.81 -14.85 9.84
N GLN A 41 3.98 -13.66 9.30
CA GLN A 41 5.18 -13.23 8.61
C GLN A 41 5.60 -11.87 9.13
N LEU A 42 6.90 -11.57 9.03
CA LEU A 42 7.44 -10.26 9.30
C LEU A 42 7.81 -9.61 7.97
N LEU A 43 7.36 -8.37 7.80
CA LEU A 43 7.67 -7.55 6.66
C LEU A 43 8.55 -6.38 7.10
N PHE A 44 9.58 -6.09 6.30
CA PHE A 44 10.48 -4.96 6.48
C PHE A 44 10.50 -4.12 5.22
N PHE A 45 10.61 -2.81 5.37
CA PHE A 45 11.10 -1.97 4.29
C PHE A 45 12.62 -2.05 4.23
N ALA A 46 13.20 -1.82 3.06
CA ALA A 46 14.64 -1.90 2.88
C ALA A 46 15.15 -0.67 2.13
N ASP A 47 16.35 -0.27 2.47
CA ASP A 47 17.10 0.72 1.71
C ASP A 47 17.97 0.02 0.66
N LEU A 48 18.14 0.66 -0.49
CA LEU A 48 18.87 0.11 -1.63
C LEU A 48 20.31 0.62 -1.63
N TYR A 49 21.24 -0.30 -1.79
CA TYR A 49 22.68 -0.02 -1.89
C TYR A 49 23.21 -0.57 -3.20
N ASP A 50 24.16 0.15 -3.77
CA ASP A 50 24.94 -0.34 -4.91
C ASP A 50 25.84 -1.50 -4.48
N GLN A 51 25.79 -2.62 -5.18
CA GLN A 51 26.50 -3.84 -4.79
C GLN A 51 28.03 -3.67 -4.82
N GLN A 52 28.54 -2.89 -5.76
CA GLN A 52 29.98 -2.76 -5.96
C GLN A 52 30.61 -1.73 -5.02
N THR A 53 29.91 -0.64 -4.78
CA THR A 53 30.44 0.50 -4.01
C THR A 53 29.95 0.53 -2.57
N ASP A 54 28.96 -0.31 -2.21
CA ASP A 54 28.23 -0.30 -0.94
C ASP A 54 27.69 1.08 -0.56
N LYS A 55 27.43 1.92 -1.57
CA LYS A 55 26.87 3.25 -1.36
C LYS A 55 25.35 3.21 -1.49
N LEU A 56 24.70 3.97 -0.63
CA LEU A 56 23.26 4.15 -0.65
C LEU A 56 22.80 4.76 -1.99
N ILE A 57 21.72 4.23 -2.54
CA ILE A 57 21.11 4.74 -3.77
C ILE A 57 20.31 6.01 -3.46
N THR A 58 20.90 7.15 -3.80
CA THR A 58 20.34 8.48 -3.44
C THR A 58 19.07 8.86 -4.20
N HIS A 59 18.70 8.11 -5.24
CA HIS A 59 17.47 8.32 -6.01
C HIS A 59 16.29 7.49 -5.46
N ALA A 60 16.51 6.64 -4.46
CA ALA A 60 15.44 5.86 -3.84
C ALA A 60 14.45 6.79 -3.13
N PRO A 61 13.12 6.68 -3.41
CA PRO A 61 12.14 7.61 -2.86
C PRO A 61 12.15 7.69 -1.33
N ARG A 62 12.34 6.54 -0.66
CA ARG A 62 12.39 6.48 0.80
C ARG A 62 13.60 7.21 1.38
N TYR A 63 14.74 7.14 0.70
CA TYR A 63 15.94 7.93 1.07
C TYR A 63 15.71 9.43 0.91
N LEU A 64 15.13 9.85 -0.22
CA LEU A 64 14.82 11.27 -0.46
C LEU A 64 13.87 11.81 0.61
N LEU A 65 12.87 11.01 1.02
CA LEU A 65 11.97 11.39 2.09
C LEU A 65 12.71 11.53 3.43
N ARG A 66 13.59 10.60 3.79
CA ARG A 66 14.40 10.72 5.02
C ARG A 66 15.26 11.98 5.02
N LYS A 67 15.89 12.29 3.89
CA LYS A 67 16.68 13.51 3.75
C LYS A 67 15.83 14.76 3.98
N ALA A 68 14.64 14.83 3.39
CA ALA A 68 13.72 15.94 3.61
C ALA A 68 13.27 16.05 5.08
N ILE A 69 13.05 14.92 5.76
CA ILE A 69 12.72 14.90 7.19
C ILE A 69 13.90 15.45 8.02
N GLU A 70 15.13 15.09 7.69
CA GLU A 70 16.33 15.62 8.38
C GLU A 70 16.45 17.13 8.18
N GLU A 71 16.22 17.63 6.98
CA GLU A 71 16.20 19.07 6.70
C GLU A 71 15.13 19.81 7.54
N LEU A 72 13.90 19.26 7.64
CA LEU A 72 12.85 19.81 8.50
C LEU A 72 13.26 19.83 9.98
N LYS A 73 13.90 18.77 10.47
CA LYS A 73 14.40 18.71 11.85
C LYS A 73 15.45 19.79 12.15
N THR A 74 16.31 20.11 11.18
CA THR A 74 17.29 21.21 11.35
C THR A 74 16.63 22.57 11.50
N MET A 75 15.40 22.72 10.96
CA MET A 75 14.57 23.93 11.11
C MET A 75 13.72 23.92 12.40
N GLY A 76 13.84 22.88 13.23
CA GLY A 76 13.02 22.69 14.43
C GLY A 76 11.57 22.28 14.13
N LEU A 77 11.29 21.75 12.93
CA LEU A 77 9.96 21.37 12.49
C LEU A 77 9.79 19.84 12.51
N THR A 78 8.59 19.39 12.87
CA THR A 78 8.12 18.01 12.73
C THR A 78 6.87 17.98 11.87
N LEU A 79 6.71 16.93 11.07
CA LEU A 79 5.57 16.79 10.17
C LEU A 79 4.79 15.52 10.51
N GLN A 80 3.50 15.69 10.80
CA GLN A 80 2.53 14.61 10.94
C GLN A 80 1.50 14.69 9.81
N ILE A 81 1.09 13.53 9.30
CA ILE A 81 0.14 13.43 8.20
C ILE A 81 -1.02 12.54 8.59
N GLN A 82 -2.20 12.99 8.24
CA GLN A 82 -3.44 12.23 8.26
C GLN A 82 -4.05 12.25 6.85
N CYS A 83 -4.65 11.16 6.41
CA CYS A 83 -5.35 11.16 5.12
C CYS A 83 -6.53 10.20 5.06
N ASP A 84 -7.40 10.46 4.09
CA ASP A 84 -8.47 9.58 3.65
C ASP A 84 -8.06 8.86 2.36
N ILE A 85 -8.25 7.55 2.34
CA ILE A 85 -8.01 6.72 1.15
C ILE A 85 -9.33 6.19 0.66
N ASN A 86 -9.65 6.50 -0.60
CA ASN A 86 -10.83 6.00 -1.26
C ASN A 86 -10.47 4.81 -2.16
N PHE A 87 -11.28 3.76 -2.11
CA PHE A 87 -11.17 2.61 -3.01
C PHE A 87 -12.54 2.09 -3.39
N THR A 88 -12.62 1.46 -4.56
CA THR A 88 -13.85 0.85 -5.06
C THR A 88 -13.69 -0.66 -5.15
N VAL A 89 -14.68 -1.40 -4.66
CA VAL A 89 -14.70 -2.87 -4.69
C VAL A 89 -15.64 -3.34 -5.79
N PHE A 90 -15.09 -4.14 -6.71
CA PHE A 90 -15.80 -4.76 -7.81
C PHE A 90 -16.02 -6.25 -7.56
N LEU A 91 -17.11 -6.80 -8.11
CA LEU A 91 -17.43 -8.23 -8.04
C LEU A 91 -16.56 -9.06 -9.00
N GLU A 92 -16.14 -8.46 -10.11
CA GLU A 92 -15.36 -9.12 -11.15
C GLU A 92 -13.87 -9.27 -10.77
N LYS A 93 -13.23 -10.23 -11.42
CA LYS A 93 -11.76 -10.36 -11.39
C LYS A 93 -11.12 -9.26 -12.24
N TYR A 94 -9.93 -8.81 -11.86
CA TYR A 94 -9.15 -7.78 -12.56
C TYR A 94 -9.06 -8.02 -14.08
N ARG A 95 -8.85 -9.26 -14.52
CA ARG A 95 -8.77 -9.59 -15.94
C ARG A 95 -10.03 -9.20 -16.73
N LYS A 96 -11.21 -9.48 -16.16
CA LYS A 96 -12.48 -9.08 -16.80
C LYS A 96 -12.68 -7.57 -16.81
N LEU A 97 -12.25 -6.89 -15.75
CA LEU A 97 -12.30 -5.42 -15.65
C LEU A 97 -11.41 -4.76 -16.71
N SER A 98 -10.21 -5.31 -16.96
CA SER A 98 -9.31 -4.77 -17.98
C SER A 98 -9.81 -4.97 -19.41
N GLU A 99 -10.63 -5.99 -19.66
CA GLU A 99 -11.22 -6.28 -20.96
C GLU A 99 -12.47 -5.41 -21.24
N ASN A 100 -13.31 -5.19 -20.22
CA ASN A 100 -14.55 -4.43 -20.37
C ASN A 100 -14.99 -3.74 -19.08
N PHE A 101 -14.46 -2.56 -18.82
CA PHE A 101 -14.76 -1.79 -17.61
C PHE A 101 -16.19 -1.24 -17.59
N SER A 102 -16.82 -1.01 -18.75
CA SER A 102 -18.17 -0.44 -18.83
C SER A 102 -19.28 -1.34 -18.25
N HIS A 103 -19.03 -2.64 -18.13
CA HIS A 103 -19.96 -3.61 -17.53
C HIS A 103 -19.53 -4.05 -16.12
N ALA A 104 -18.58 -3.36 -15.51
CA ALA A 104 -18.10 -3.70 -14.18
C ALA A 104 -19.20 -3.53 -13.12
N GLN A 105 -19.45 -4.57 -12.35
CA GLN A 105 -20.39 -4.54 -11.23
C GLN A 105 -19.65 -4.29 -9.93
N THR A 106 -20.11 -3.29 -9.20
CA THR A 106 -19.60 -2.97 -7.87
C THR A 106 -20.25 -3.85 -6.80
N ILE A 107 -19.58 -4.00 -5.65
CA ILE A 107 -20.07 -4.82 -4.54
C ILE A 107 -21.40 -4.30 -3.94
N THR A 108 -21.70 -3.02 -4.16
CA THR A 108 -22.99 -2.40 -3.82
C THR A 108 -23.59 -1.72 -5.04
N GLU A 109 -24.91 -1.84 -5.20
CA GLU A 109 -25.64 -1.26 -6.33
C GLU A 109 -25.82 0.27 -6.21
N HIS A 110 -25.78 0.78 -4.98
CA HIS A 110 -26.02 2.17 -4.68
C HIS A 110 -24.90 2.75 -3.79
N SER A 111 -24.88 4.07 -3.70
CA SER A 111 -24.04 4.79 -2.76
C SER A 111 -24.34 4.35 -1.32
N ASN A 112 -23.27 4.13 -0.53
CA ASN A 112 -23.36 3.82 0.89
C ASN A 112 -23.00 5.01 1.79
N LEU A 113 -22.98 6.22 1.21
CA LEU A 113 -22.73 7.43 1.97
C LEU A 113 -23.79 7.63 3.06
N TYR A 114 -23.38 7.76 4.31
CA TYR A 114 -24.24 7.86 5.49
C TYR A 114 -25.21 6.69 5.72
N ASN A 115 -25.02 5.58 5.02
CA ASN A 115 -25.83 4.38 5.21
C ASN A 115 -25.23 3.53 6.35
N SER A 116 -26.02 3.33 7.42
CA SER A 116 -25.64 2.48 8.56
C SER A 116 -26.04 1.00 8.36
N LEU A 117 -26.83 0.71 7.32
CA LEU A 117 -27.32 -0.64 7.04
C LEU A 117 -26.38 -1.32 6.03
N TYR A 118 -25.26 -1.84 6.52
CA TYR A 118 -24.39 -2.68 5.69
C TYR A 118 -25.04 -4.06 5.49
N LYS A 119 -24.92 -4.59 4.26
CA LYS A 119 -25.24 -6.00 4.02
C LYS A 119 -24.21 -6.87 4.77
N GLN A 120 -24.67 -7.92 5.41
CA GLN A 120 -23.89 -8.85 6.24
C GLN A 120 -22.59 -9.36 5.57
N ASN A 121 -22.58 -9.46 4.22
CA ASN A 121 -21.40 -9.86 3.43
C ASN A 121 -20.25 -8.83 3.43
N LEU A 122 -20.52 -7.57 3.75
CA LEU A 122 -19.52 -6.50 3.83
C LEU A 122 -18.90 -6.40 5.22
N ASP A 123 -19.65 -6.73 6.25
CA ASP A 123 -19.18 -6.70 7.63
C ASP A 123 -18.00 -7.66 7.82
N ASP A 124 -18.07 -8.86 7.27
CA ASP A 124 -16.99 -9.84 7.30
C ASP A 124 -15.71 -9.31 6.61
N PHE A 125 -15.88 -8.63 5.47
CA PHE A 125 -14.76 -8.03 4.75
C PHE A 125 -14.10 -6.94 5.57
N PHE A 126 -14.87 -5.99 6.09
CA PHE A 126 -14.34 -4.89 6.87
C PHE A 126 -13.74 -5.34 8.20
N HIS A 127 -14.34 -6.34 8.83
CA HIS A 127 -13.79 -6.91 10.05
C HIS A 127 -12.41 -7.54 9.82
N LYS A 128 -12.26 -8.34 8.76
CA LYS A 128 -10.97 -8.92 8.38
C LYS A 128 -9.95 -7.84 8.01
N LEU A 129 -10.36 -6.85 7.20
CA LEU A 129 -9.51 -5.74 6.81
C LEU A 129 -9.01 -5.00 8.05
N LYS A 130 -9.90 -4.64 8.98
CA LYS A 130 -9.55 -3.96 10.22
C LYS A 130 -8.58 -4.77 11.09
N ASN A 131 -8.81 -6.08 11.21
CA ASN A 131 -7.94 -6.96 11.99
C ASN A 131 -6.55 -7.07 11.35
N SER A 132 -6.45 -7.21 10.03
CA SER A 132 -5.17 -7.24 9.32
C SER A 132 -4.41 -5.92 9.46
N LEU A 133 -5.08 -4.78 9.37
CA LEU A 133 -4.48 -3.46 9.54
C LEU A 133 -3.98 -3.26 10.98
N LYS A 134 -4.78 -3.66 11.97
CA LYS A 134 -4.39 -3.60 13.38
C LYS A 134 -3.16 -4.46 13.67
N LEU A 135 -3.08 -5.67 13.10
CA LEU A 135 -1.93 -6.55 13.25
C LEU A 135 -0.65 -5.90 12.68
N SER A 136 -0.78 -5.21 11.55
CA SER A 136 0.32 -4.47 10.92
C SER A 136 0.62 -3.12 11.59
N ASN A 137 0.02 -2.85 12.76
CA ASN A 137 0.16 -1.58 13.50
C ASN A 137 -0.25 -0.34 12.68
N ILE A 138 -1.24 -0.49 11.79
CA ILE A 138 -1.80 0.63 11.04
C ILE A 138 -3.05 1.13 11.74
N ASN A 139 -2.98 2.37 12.25
CA ASN A 139 -4.09 3.00 12.95
C ASN A 139 -5.17 3.47 11.96
N VAL A 140 -6.33 2.82 12.02
CA VAL A 140 -7.52 3.17 11.24
C VAL A 140 -8.54 3.80 12.16
N GLU A 141 -8.83 5.07 11.94
CA GLU A 141 -9.84 5.80 12.71
C GLU A 141 -11.27 5.49 12.24
N LYS A 142 -11.45 5.42 10.92
CA LYS A 142 -12.78 5.26 10.35
C LYS A 142 -12.75 4.47 9.04
N ILE A 143 -13.77 3.63 8.85
CA ILE A 143 -14.15 3.04 7.55
C ILE A 143 -15.60 3.41 7.30
N SER A 144 -15.91 3.98 6.15
CA SER A 144 -17.27 4.38 5.77
C SER A 144 -17.52 4.15 4.29
N GLY A 145 -18.79 4.05 3.92
CA GLY A 145 -19.19 4.17 2.52
C GLY A 145 -18.91 5.56 1.98
N ASP A 146 -18.77 5.68 0.66
CA ASP A 146 -18.60 6.96 -0.02
C ASP A 146 -19.65 7.12 -1.13
N ARG A 147 -19.52 8.16 -1.97
CA ARG A 147 -20.54 8.66 -2.88
C ARG A 147 -20.91 7.71 -4.02
N ALA A 148 -19.92 6.99 -4.55
CA ALA A 148 -20.17 6.06 -5.65
C ALA A 148 -20.56 4.67 -5.18
N PRO A 149 -21.29 3.86 -5.98
CA PRO A 149 -21.52 2.47 -5.71
C PRO A 149 -20.21 1.71 -5.49
N GLY A 150 -20.15 0.85 -4.49
CA GLY A 150 -18.96 0.06 -4.13
C GLY A 150 -17.77 0.86 -3.64
N GLN A 151 -17.89 2.18 -3.49
CA GLN A 151 -16.83 3.06 -3.00
C GLN A 151 -16.83 3.14 -1.48
N PHE A 152 -15.64 3.04 -0.92
CA PHE A 152 -15.39 3.13 0.52
C PHE A 152 -14.27 4.12 0.80
N ARG A 153 -14.36 4.73 1.96
CA ARG A 153 -13.36 5.65 2.51
C ARG A 153 -12.78 5.05 3.77
N LEU A 154 -11.46 5.04 3.86
CA LEU A 154 -10.70 4.63 5.02
C LEU A 154 -9.85 5.80 5.49
N SER A 155 -10.10 6.28 6.71
CA SER A 155 -9.36 7.37 7.36
C SER A 155 -8.26 6.78 8.23
N LEU A 156 -7.02 7.17 7.94
CA LEU A 156 -5.86 6.82 8.77
C LEU A 156 -5.64 7.90 9.82
N GLY A 157 -5.21 7.48 11.01
CA GLY A 157 -4.80 8.40 12.07
C GLY A 157 -3.52 9.17 11.71
N ALA A 158 -3.30 10.29 12.39
CA ALA A 158 -2.11 11.10 12.22
C ALA A 158 -0.87 10.36 12.72
N VAL A 159 0.15 10.26 11.86
CA VAL A 159 1.44 9.64 12.15
C VAL A 159 2.58 10.43 11.50
N ASP A 160 3.82 10.12 11.85
CA ASP A 160 4.99 10.70 11.20
C ASP A 160 5.03 10.36 9.72
N ILE A 161 5.55 11.27 8.91
CA ILE A 161 5.49 11.18 7.44
C ILE A 161 6.16 9.91 6.88
N LEU A 162 7.26 9.42 7.45
CA LEU A 162 7.91 8.20 7.00
C LEU A 162 7.01 6.98 7.28
N GLU A 163 6.52 6.90 8.50
CA GLU A 163 5.56 5.86 8.89
C GLU A 163 4.29 5.92 8.04
N PHE A 164 3.81 7.11 7.73
CA PHE A 164 2.67 7.31 6.85
C PHE A 164 2.88 6.71 5.47
N CYS A 165 4.02 6.98 4.82
CA CYS A 165 4.33 6.44 3.49
C CYS A 165 4.46 4.91 3.50
N ASP A 166 5.09 4.36 4.54
CA ASP A 166 5.18 2.92 4.76
C ASP A 166 3.76 2.32 4.96
N ASN A 167 2.93 2.94 5.79
CA ASN A 167 1.55 2.51 6.05
C ASN A 167 0.67 2.53 4.79
N ILE A 168 0.79 3.55 3.91
CA ILE A 168 0.07 3.59 2.63
C ILE A 168 0.46 2.43 1.72
N THR A 169 1.73 2.09 1.67
CA THR A 169 2.23 0.98 0.86
C THR A 169 1.67 -0.35 1.36
N LEU A 170 1.72 -0.57 2.68
CA LEU A 170 1.14 -1.76 3.32
C LEU A 170 -0.37 -1.83 3.17
N LEU A 171 -1.07 -0.72 3.34
CA LEU A 171 -2.52 -0.66 3.22
C LEU A 171 -3.01 -1.14 1.85
N LYS A 172 -2.34 -0.73 0.77
CA LYS A 172 -2.66 -1.23 -0.58
C LYS A 172 -2.52 -2.74 -0.66
N LEU A 173 -1.46 -3.28 -0.09
CA LEU A 173 -1.21 -4.72 -0.06
C LEU A 173 -2.27 -5.46 0.77
N VAL A 174 -2.64 -4.94 1.95
CA VAL A 174 -3.67 -5.50 2.82
C VAL A 174 -5.04 -5.51 2.14
N ILE A 175 -5.46 -4.39 1.54
CA ILE A 175 -6.75 -4.30 0.84
C ILE A 175 -6.80 -5.34 -0.29
N PHE A 176 -5.76 -5.38 -1.12
CA PHE A 176 -5.69 -6.29 -2.25
C PHE A 176 -5.75 -7.76 -1.80
N SER A 177 -4.96 -8.14 -0.81
CA SER A 177 -4.90 -9.52 -0.31
C SER A 177 -6.21 -9.97 0.31
N ASN A 178 -6.88 -9.12 1.11
CA ASN A 178 -8.18 -9.45 1.70
C ASN A 178 -9.27 -9.63 0.62
N LEU A 179 -9.23 -8.88 -0.48
CA LEU A 179 -10.17 -9.06 -1.60
C LEU A 179 -9.94 -10.37 -2.36
N VAL A 180 -8.69 -10.77 -2.57
CA VAL A 180 -8.34 -12.02 -3.25
C VAL A 180 -8.79 -13.23 -2.42
N HIS A 181 -8.57 -13.22 -1.11
CA HIS A 181 -8.96 -14.33 -0.23
C HIS A 181 -10.47 -14.53 -0.10
N GLN A 182 -11.28 -13.48 -0.22
CA GLN A 182 -12.75 -13.65 -0.23
C GLN A 182 -13.26 -14.38 -1.46
N LYS A 183 -12.63 -14.21 -2.61
CA LYS A 183 -13.06 -14.87 -3.88
C LYS A 183 -12.73 -16.35 -3.94
N ASN A 184 -11.78 -16.84 -3.18
CA ASN A 184 -11.41 -18.26 -3.15
C ASN A 184 -12.28 -19.11 -2.19
N ARG A 185 -13.20 -18.48 -1.45
CA ARG A 185 -14.11 -19.17 -0.50
C ARG A 185 -15.56 -19.27 -1.01
N ARG A 186 -15.82 -18.81 -2.21
CA ARG A 186 -17.09 -18.97 -2.95
C ARG A 186 -16.84 -19.87 -4.17
#